data_d4cf45743bef90fadabeadec8a09621d
#
_entry.id   d4cf45743bef90fadabeadec8a09621d
#
_cell.length_a   1.000
_cell.length_b   1.000
_cell.length_c   1.000
_cell.angle_alpha   90.00
_cell.angle_beta   90.00
_cell.angle_gamma   90.00
#
_symmetry.space_group_name_H-M   'P 1'
#
loop_
_entity.id
_entity.type
_entity.pdbx_description
1 polymer ?
#
loop_
_entity_poly.entity_id
_entity_poly.type
_entity_poly.pdbx_seq_one_letter_code
_entity_poly.pdbx_strand_id
1 'polypeptide(L)'
;MGSEMCIRDRLKEHIDDQDIIFVGGGNTKSMLAVWKDWGLDSILKKAYNSGVILCGVSAGAICWFERGITDSWAEDLRVMDCLGFIDGACCPHYDEEPERKPFVRKSLSSEDLDACFSIEGGCALHFIDERPIRSVVFEESKNAYLVTMDDNGLNEEAYSREEIF
;
A
#
# COMPACT_ATOMS: atom_id res chain seq x y z
N MET A 1 -8.51 36.28 -23.68
CA MET A 1 -8.71 34.86 -23.91
C MET A 1 -8.10 34.17 -22.67
N GLY A 2 -8.95 33.69 -21.77
CA GLY A 2 -8.51 32.97 -20.61
C GLY A 2 -7.93 31.63 -21.07
N SER A 3 -6.70 31.32 -20.64
CA SER A 3 -6.09 30.00 -20.79
C SER A 3 -7.03 28.97 -20.12
N GLU A 4 -7.61 28.08 -20.91
CA GLU A 4 -8.30 26.93 -20.32
C GLU A 4 -7.25 26.14 -19.50
N MET A 5 -7.40 26.16 -18.19
CA MET A 5 -6.56 25.40 -17.30
C MET A 5 -6.75 23.92 -17.61
N CYS A 6 -5.67 23.21 -17.94
CA CYS A 6 -5.70 21.79 -18.23
C CYS A 6 -6.22 21.03 -17.00
N ILE A 7 -6.94 19.93 -17.20
CA ILE A 7 -7.42 19.06 -16.10
C ILE A 7 -6.28 18.67 -15.17
N ARG A 8 -5.09 18.40 -15.73
CA ARG A 8 -3.88 18.07 -14.96
C ARG A 8 -3.42 19.21 -14.04
N ASP A 9 -3.53 20.47 -14.49
CA ASP A 9 -3.17 21.63 -13.67
C ASP A 9 -4.13 21.80 -12.50
N ARG A 10 -5.43 21.54 -12.71
CA ARG A 10 -6.43 21.52 -11.64
C ARG A 10 -6.21 20.39 -10.63
N LEU A 11 -5.84 19.20 -11.11
CA LEU A 11 -5.50 18.07 -10.23
C LEU A 11 -4.30 18.42 -9.36
N LYS A 12 -3.28 19.03 -9.95
CA LYS A 12 -2.08 19.45 -9.20
C LYS A 12 -2.45 20.47 -8.12
N GLU A 13 -3.15 21.55 -8.45
CA GLU A 13 -3.57 22.57 -7.48
C GLU A 13 -4.39 21.95 -6.34
N HIS A 14 -5.36 21.09 -6.69
CA HIS A 14 -6.19 20.43 -5.69
C HIS A 14 -5.40 19.51 -4.74
N ILE A 15 -4.43 18.77 -5.26
CA ILE A 15 -3.56 17.89 -4.46
C ILE A 15 -2.59 18.70 -3.59
N ASP A 16 -2.01 19.78 -4.14
CA ASP A 16 -1.04 20.61 -3.42
C ASP A 16 -1.67 21.34 -2.20
N ASP A 17 -2.99 21.56 -2.22
CA ASP A 17 -3.75 22.22 -1.15
C ASP A 17 -4.17 21.23 0.00
N GLN A 18 -3.82 19.95 -0.09
CA GLN A 18 -4.22 18.96 0.90
C GLN A 18 -3.11 18.73 1.94
N ASP A 19 -3.52 18.53 3.18
CA ASP A 19 -2.64 18.04 4.26
C ASP A 19 -2.57 16.52 4.28
N ILE A 20 -3.69 15.85 3.94
CA ILE A 20 -3.85 14.39 3.94
C ILE A 20 -4.58 13.95 2.68
N ILE A 21 -4.09 12.90 2.05
CA ILE A 21 -4.75 12.22 0.93
C ILE A 21 -5.04 10.79 1.32
N PHE A 22 -6.34 10.46 1.40
CA PHE A 22 -6.82 9.11 1.66
C PHE A 22 -7.30 8.45 0.36
N VAL A 23 -6.80 7.24 0.10
CA VAL A 23 -7.20 6.43 -1.06
C VAL A 23 -8.04 5.24 -0.62
N GLY A 24 -9.24 5.11 -1.19
CA GLY A 24 -10.14 3.99 -0.93
C GLY A 24 -9.70 2.67 -1.55
N GLY A 25 -10.42 1.61 -1.21
CA GLY A 25 -10.29 0.30 -1.85
C GLY A 25 -10.85 0.27 -3.27
N GLY A 26 -10.55 -0.80 -4.01
CA GLY A 26 -11.04 -1.01 -5.37
C GLY A 26 -10.08 -1.86 -6.21
N ASN A 27 -10.16 -1.74 -7.53
CA ASN A 27 -9.26 -2.45 -8.43
C ASN A 27 -7.95 -1.67 -8.62
N THR A 28 -6.88 -2.14 -8.00
CA THR A 28 -5.57 -1.48 -7.99
C THR A 28 -5.00 -1.29 -9.39
N LYS A 29 -5.12 -2.30 -10.25
CA LYS A 29 -4.63 -2.25 -11.64
C LYS A 29 -5.26 -1.13 -12.44
N SER A 30 -6.60 -1.04 -12.38
CA SER A 30 -7.35 0.00 -13.10
C SER A 30 -7.06 1.39 -12.54
N MET A 31 -7.00 1.52 -11.22
CA MET A 31 -6.67 2.76 -10.54
C MET A 31 -5.30 3.29 -10.96
N LEU A 32 -4.24 2.46 -10.88
CA LEU A 32 -2.88 2.87 -11.24
C LEU A 32 -2.72 3.13 -12.73
N ALA A 33 -3.44 2.41 -13.61
CA ALA A 33 -3.43 2.67 -15.04
C ALA A 33 -3.96 4.06 -15.35
N VAL A 34 -5.11 4.44 -14.75
CA VAL A 34 -5.69 5.78 -14.89
C VAL A 34 -4.77 6.85 -14.31
N TRP A 35 -4.20 6.63 -13.13
CA TRP A 35 -3.31 7.59 -12.50
C TRP A 35 -2.04 7.86 -13.32
N LYS A 36 -1.43 6.82 -13.87
CA LYS A 36 -0.26 6.95 -14.76
C LYS A 36 -0.62 7.67 -16.07
N ASP A 37 -1.76 7.36 -16.67
CA ASP A 37 -2.22 8.01 -17.91
C ASP A 37 -2.44 9.51 -17.73
N TRP A 38 -2.99 9.94 -16.59
CA TRP A 38 -3.20 11.34 -16.24
C TRP A 38 -1.99 12.03 -15.59
N GLY A 39 -0.92 11.30 -15.28
CA GLY A 39 0.27 11.80 -14.59
C GLY A 39 0.04 12.15 -13.13
N LEU A 40 -1.02 11.58 -12.51
CA LEU A 40 -1.35 11.79 -11.10
C LEU A 40 -0.31 11.15 -10.18
N ASP A 41 0.30 10.03 -10.57
CA ASP A 41 1.43 9.40 -9.90
C ASP A 41 2.56 10.39 -9.59
N SER A 42 2.95 11.17 -10.60
CA SER A 42 3.99 12.20 -10.48
C SER A 42 3.57 13.39 -9.60
N ILE A 43 2.28 13.74 -9.60
CA ILE A 43 1.73 14.79 -8.75
C ILE A 43 1.74 14.32 -7.29
N LEU A 44 1.26 13.11 -7.03
CA LEU A 44 1.25 12.50 -5.70
C LEU A 44 2.66 12.34 -5.12
N LYS A 45 3.66 11.94 -5.92
CA LYS A 45 5.06 11.88 -5.45
C LYS A 45 5.59 13.25 -5.02
N LYS A 46 5.22 14.32 -5.73
CA LYS A 46 5.60 15.69 -5.35
C LYS A 46 4.89 16.13 -4.07
N ALA A 47 3.59 15.85 -3.93
CA ALA A 47 2.84 16.14 -2.72
C ALA A 47 3.44 15.42 -1.50
N TYR A 48 3.75 14.12 -1.63
CA TYR A 48 4.45 13.34 -0.61
C TYR A 48 5.78 14.00 -0.20
N ASN A 49 6.62 14.36 -1.17
CA ASN A 49 7.90 15.01 -0.90
C ASN A 49 7.74 16.42 -0.29
N SER A 50 6.58 17.03 -0.38
CA SER A 50 6.22 18.32 0.22
C SER A 50 5.63 18.17 1.62
N GLY A 51 5.45 16.95 2.13
CA GLY A 51 4.95 16.66 3.48
C GLY A 51 3.46 16.35 3.57
N VAL A 52 2.76 16.18 2.44
CA VAL A 52 1.38 15.69 2.43
C VAL A 52 1.34 14.24 2.89
N ILE A 53 0.48 13.94 3.86
CA ILE A 53 0.32 12.59 4.39
C ILE A 53 -0.49 11.75 3.40
N LEU A 54 0.08 10.62 2.97
CA LEU A 54 -0.59 9.67 2.10
C LEU A 54 -1.04 8.46 2.93
N CYS A 55 -2.29 8.07 2.79
CA CYS A 55 -2.84 6.91 3.48
C CYS A 55 -3.92 6.23 2.62
N GLY A 56 -4.38 5.07 3.05
CA GLY A 56 -5.45 4.37 2.32
C GLY A 56 -5.70 2.96 2.82
N VAL A 57 -6.69 2.30 2.22
CA VAL A 57 -7.15 0.96 2.57
C VAL A 57 -7.19 0.06 1.33
N SER A 58 -6.82 -1.22 1.48
CA SER A 58 -6.86 -2.21 0.39
C SER A 58 -6.01 -1.74 -0.82
N ALA A 59 -6.62 -1.53 -2.00
CA ALA A 59 -5.96 -0.95 -3.17
C ALA A 59 -5.23 0.37 -2.86
N GLY A 60 -5.85 1.22 -2.02
CA GLY A 60 -5.28 2.49 -1.60
C GLY A 60 -4.17 2.37 -0.54
N ALA A 61 -4.05 1.22 0.13
CA ALA A 61 -2.90 0.91 0.97
C ALA A 61 -1.71 0.44 0.13
N ILE A 62 -1.92 -0.55 -0.74
CA ILE A 62 -0.84 -1.18 -1.52
C ILE A 62 -0.26 -0.27 -2.60
N CYS A 63 -1.03 0.69 -3.10
CA CYS A 63 -0.59 1.54 -4.22
C CYS A 63 0.68 2.35 -3.94
N TRP A 64 1.01 2.60 -2.69
CA TRP A 64 2.20 3.38 -2.29
C TRP A 64 3.50 2.57 -2.31
N PHE A 65 3.40 1.25 -2.21
CA PHE A 65 4.56 0.36 -2.18
C PHE A 65 5.18 0.15 -3.57
N GLU A 66 6.37 -0.44 -3.60
CA GLU A 66 6.99 -0.92 -4.84
C GLU A 66 6.12 -1.99 -5.48
N ARG A 67 5.65 -2.94 -4.67
CA ARG A 67 4.77 -4.04 -5.11
C ARG A 67 3.59 -4.23 -4.18
N GLY A 68 2.47 -4.71 -4.74
CA GLY A 68 1.26 -5.05 -4.00
C GLY A 68 0.73 -6.42 -4.35
N ILE A 69 0.20 -7.14 -3.35
CA ILE A 69 -0.52 -8.39 -3.58
C ILE A 69 -1.99 -8.05 -3.79
N THR A 70 -2.52 -8.38 -4.96
CA THR A 70 -3.85 -7.97 -5.41
C THR A 70 -4.53 -9.03 -6.27
N ASP A 71 -5.86 -9.07 -6.22
CA ASP A 71 -6.77 -9.86 -7.04
C ASP A 71 -7.31 -9.09 -8.27
N SER A 72 -6.66 -7.97 -8.65
CA SER A 72 -7.15 -7.08 -9.73
C SER A 72 -7.33 -7.73 -11.10
N TRP A 73 -6.95 -9.01 -11.27
CA TRP A 73 -7.14 -9.81 -12.49
C TRP A 73 -8.26 -10.85 -12.38
N ALA A 74 -9.17 -10.72 -11.43
CA ALA A 74 -10.45 -11.41 -11.31
C ALA A 74 -10.48 -12.87 -10.79
N GLU A 75 -9.42 -13.64 -10.79
CA GLU A 75 -9.50 -15.05 -10.34
C GLU A 75 -8.36 -15.45 -9.38
N ASP A 76 -7.20 -14.79 -9.46
CA ASP A 76 -6.03 -15.17 -8.68
C ASP A 76 -5.30 -13.97 -8.09
N LEU A 77 -4.76 -14.13 -6.89
CA LEU A 77 -3.82 -13.17 -6.31
C LEU A 77 -2.55 -13.11 -7.18
N ARG A 78 -2.04 -11.90 -7.36
CA ARG A 78 -0.78 -11.64 -8.07
C ARG A 78 0.03 -10.58 -7.36
N VAL A 79 1.34 -10.65 -7.53
CA VAL A 79 2.24 -9.54 -7.25
C VAL A 79 2.16 -8.56 -8.41
N MET A 80 2.01 -7.27 -8.10
CA MET A 80 1.89 -6.20 -9.09
C MET A 80 2.79 -5.03 -8.71
N ASP A 81 3.48 -4.45 -9.69
CA ASP A 81 4.23 -3.21 -9.51
C ASP A 81 3.27 -2.04 -9.27
N CYS A 82 3.53 -1.28 -8.22
CA CYS A 82 2.73 -0.14 -7.80
C CYS A 82 3.48 1.19 -8.02
N LEU A 83 3.39 2.16 -7.10
CA LEU A 83 4.00 3.48 -7.28
C LEU A 83 5.45 3.57 -6.81
N GLY A 84 5.90 2.66 -5.94
CA GLY A 84 7.26 2.64 -5.43
C GLY A 84 7.63 3.85 -4.56
N PHE A 85 6.70 4.32 -3.73
CA PHE A 85 7.00 5.37 -2.74
C PHE A 85 7.59 4.75 -1.48
N ILE A 86 7.23 3.52 -1.18
CA ILE A 86 7.76 2.67 -0.10
C ILE A 86 8.35 1.42 -0.74
N ASP A 87 9.59 1.10 -0.40
CA ASP A 87 10.26 -0.10 -0.88
C ASP A 87 9.61 -1.38 -0.34
N GLY A 88 9.62 -2.44 -1.14
CA GLY A 88 9.11 -3.75 -0.80
C GLY A 88 7.64 -3.97 -1.19
N ALA A 89 7.10 -5.11 -0.73
CA ALA A 89 5.76 -5.56 -1.07
C ALA A 89 4.77 -5.39 0.09
N CYS A 90 3.49 -5.17 -0.23
CA CYS A 90 2.41 -5.10 0.76
C CYS A 90 1.27 -6.06 0.43
N CYS A 91 0.78 -6.76 1.46
CA CYS A 91 -0.39 -7.62 1.45
C CYS A 91 -1.43 -7.12 2.47
N PRO A 92 -2.52 -6.46 2.05
CA PRO A 92 -3.66 -6.15 2.91
C PRO A 92 -4.53 -7.39 3.12
N HIS A 93 -5.52 -7.31 4.02
CA HIS A 93 -6.47 -8.39 4.30
C HIS A 93 -5.81 -9.72 4.68
N TYR A 94 -4.65 -9.66 5.36
CA TYR A 94 -3.77 -10.80 5.56
C TYR A 94 -4.42 -11.96 6.32
N ASP A 95 -5.38 -11.68 7.19
CA ASP A 95 -6.17 -12.65 7.97
C ASP A 95 -7.63 -12.80 7.49
N GLU A 96 -8.13 -11.83 6.73
CA GLU A 96 -9.54 -11.81 6.29
C GLU A 96 -9.79 -12.72 5.08
N GLU A 97 -8.80 -12.83 4.18
CA GLU A 97 -8.88 -13.63 2.96
C GLU A 97 -7.94 -14.84 3.07
N PRO A 98 -8.48 -16.07 3.14
CA PRO A 98 -7.69 -17.27 3.49
C PRO A 98 -6.57 -17.61 2.51
N GLU A 99 -6.63 -17.13 1.27
CA GLU A 99 -5.62 -17.32 0.23
C GLU A 99 -4.40 -16.42 0.39
N ARG A 100 -4.47 -15.33 1.15
CA ARG A 100 -3.38 -14.34 1.25
C ARG A 100 -2.14 -14.88 1.93
N LYS A 101 -2.28 -15.52 3.10
CA LYS A 101 -1.14 -16.13 3.81
C LYS A 101 -0.42 -17.18 2.97
N PRO A 102 -1.11 -18.16 2.33
CA PRO A 102 -0.48 -19.10 1.41
C PRO A 102 0.20 -18.45 0.22
N PHE A 103 -0.39 -17.39 -0.33
CA PHE A 103 0.18 -16.67 -1.48
C PHE A 103 1.48 -15.93 -1.09
N VAL A 104 1.50 -15.19 0.01
CA VAL A 104 2.71 -14.53 0.55
C VAL A 104 3.81 -15.57 0.74
N ARG A 105 3.51 -16.69 1.42
CA ARG A 105 4.46 -17.77 1.64
C ARG A 105 5.04 -18.32 0.34
N LYS A 106 4.18 -18.55 -0.66
CA LYS A 106 4.60 -19.03 -1.98
C LYS A 106 5.53 -18.03 -2.66
N SER A 107 5.17 -16.75 -2.69
CA SER A 107 5.94 -15.69 -3.34
C SER A 107 7.32 -15.47 -2.70
N LEU A 108 7.42 -15.60 -1.38
CA LEU A 108 8.70 -15.57 -0.67
C LEU A 108 9.53 -16.84 -0.95
N SER A 109 8.89 -18.03 -1.00
CA SER A 109 9.59 -19.29 -1.29
C SER A 109 10.11 -19.39 -2.72
N SER A 110 9.47 -18.72 -3.67
CA SER A 110 9.87 -18.66 -5.08
C SER A 110 10.83 -17.52 -5.40
N GLU A 111 11.23 -16.75 -4.37
CA GLU A 111 12.07 -15.55 -4.53
C GLU A 111 11.45 -14.46 -5.43
N ASP A 112 10.12 -14.51 -5.64
CA ASP A 112 9.39 -13.42 -6.29
C ASP A 112 9.35 -12.17 -5.40
N LEU A 113 9.44 -12.37 -4.07
CA LEU A 113 9.51 -11.33 -3.04
C LEU A 113 10.62 -11.65 -2.04
N ASP A 114 11.34 -10.64 -1.57
CA ASP A 114 12.32 -10.75 -0.49
C ASP A 114 11.65 -10.63 0.89
N ALA A 115 10.65 -9.73 0.99
CA ALA A 115 9.86 -9.49 2.20
C ALA A 115 8.47 -8.95 1.83
N CYS A 116 7.52 -9.09 2.76
CA CYS A 116 6.17 -8.56 2.56
C CYS A 116 5.64 -7.94 3.86
N PHE A 117 5.21 -6.67 3.79
CA PHE A 117 4.41 -6.03 4.82
C PHE A 117 2.99 -6.60 4.75
N SER A 118 2.64 -7.46 5.69
CA SER A 118 1.35 -8.16 5.74
C SER A 118 0.48 -7.55 6.83
N ILE A 119 -0.65 -6.97 6.43
CA ILE A 119 -1.49 -6.14 7.30
C ILE A 119 -2.83 -6.85 7.49
N GLU A 120 -3.16 -7.17 8.74
CA GLU A 120 -4.46 -7.75 9.12
C GLU A 120 -5.58 -6.71 9.03
N GLY A 121 -6.83 -7.18 8.90
CA GLY A 121 -8.01 -6.33 9.06
C GLY A 121 -8.06 -5.70 10.47
N GLY A 122 -8.65 -4.52 10.58
CA GLY A 122 -8.71 -3.82 11.87
C GLY A 122 -7.39 -3.23 12.37
N CYS A 123 -6.36 -3.14 11.51
CA CYS A 123 -5.14 -2.40 11.83
C CYS A 123 -4.56 -1.65 10.63
N ALA A 124 -3.64 -0.73 10.90
CA ALA A 124 -2.87 0.01 9.91
C ALA A 124 -1.38 -0.02 10.27
N LEU A 125 -0.51 0.01 9.28
CA LEU A 125 0.93 0.16 9.47
C LEU A 125 1.34 1.61 9.23
N HIS A 126 1.94 2.23 10.23
CA HIS A 126 2.39 3.63 10.20
C HIS A 126 3.84 3.72 9.76
N PHE A 127 4.10 4.55 8.74
CA PHE A 127 5.43 4.85 8.22
C PHE A 127 5.81 6.31 8.50
N ILE A 128 7.07 6.54 8.77
CA ILE A 128 7.69 7.87 8.80
C ILE A 128 8.97 7.80 7.96
N ASP A 129 9.10 8.69 6.99
CA ASP A 129 10.25 8.72 6.08
C ASP A 129 10.54 7.34 5.46
N GLU A 130 9.47 6.70 4.94
CA GLU A 130 9.50 5.39 4.26
C GLU A 130 9.86 4.20 5.20
N ARG A 131 9.99 4.46 6.51
CA ARG A 131 10.30 3.43 7.51
C ARG A 131 9.06 3.04 8.30
N PRO A 132 8.77 1.75 8.44
CA PRO A 132 7.68 1.28 9.28
C PRO A 132 8.01 1.54 10.77
N ILE A 133 7.09 2.15 11.49
CA ILE A 133 7.29 2.55 12.90
C ILE A 133 6.51 1.66 13.84
N ARG A 134 5.21 1.44 13.55
CA ARG A 134 4.29 0.72 14.44
C ARG A 134 3.02 0.29 13.72
N SER A 135 2.36 -0.68 14.30
CA SER A 135 0.99 -1.03 13.96
C SER A 135 0.02 -0.19 14.79
N VAL A 136 -0.92 0.48 14.12
CA VAL A 136 -2.03 1.19 14.78
C VAL A 136 -3.25 0.27 14.73
N VAL A 137 -3.79 -0.10 15.89
CA VAL A 137 -4.75 -1.19 16.02
C VAL A 137 -6.12 -0.66 16.45
N PHE A 138 -7.14 -0.99 15.67
CA PHE A 138 -8.54 -0.63 15.88
C PHE A 138 -9.36 -1.78 16.48
N GLU A 139 -8.84 -3.01 16.39
CA GLU A 139 -9.45 -4.23 16.93
C GLU A 139 -8.42 -5.00 17.75
N GLU A 140 -8.87 -5.57 18.89
CA GLU A 140 -8.02 -6.42 19.72
C GLU A 140 -7.42 -7.58 18.91
N SER A 141 -6.22 -8.02 19.30
CA SER A 141 -5.48 -9.14 18.70
C SER A 141 -4.98 -8.97 17.26
N LYS A 142 -5.29 -7.87 16.59
CA LYS A 142 -4.80 -7.59 15.22
C LYS A 142 -3.41 -6.99 15.20
N ASN A 143 -2.69 -7.19 14.10
CA ASN A 143 -1.36 -6.60 13.92
C ASN A 143 -0.98 -6.48 12.44
N ALA A 144 0.13 -5.80 12.20
CA ALA A 144 0.87 -5.84 10.95
C ALA A 144 2.22 -6.52 11.17
N TYR A 145 2.71 -7.21 10.16
CA TYR A 145 3.90 -8.04 10.21
C TYR A 145 4.85 -7.71 9.07
N LEU A 146 6.16 -7.81 9.34
CA LEU A 146 7.13 -8.05 8.29
C LEU A 146 7.27 -9.56 8.12
N VAL A 147 6.89 -10.07 6.95
CA VAL A 147 6.97 -11.48 6.62
C VAL A 147 8.17 -11.72 5.72
N THR A 148 9.05 -12.63 6.14
CA THR A 148 10.27 -13.01 5.41
C THR A 148 10.40 -14.52 5.36
N MET A 149 11.30 -15.01 4.52
CA MET A 149 11.67 -16.44 4.45
C MET A 149 13.17 -16.57 4.73
N ASP A 150 13.53 -17.50 5.61
CA ASP A 150 14.91 -17.88 5.87
C ASP A 150 15.09 -19.39 5.79
N ASP A 151 16.28 -19.91 6.14
CA ASP A 151 16.61 -21.34 6.14
C ASP A 151 15.74 -22.17 7.12
N ASN A 152 15.13 -21.52 8.12
CA ASN A 152 14.24 -22.16 9.11
C ASN A 152 12.77 -22.11 8.66
N GLY A 153 12.46 -21.39 7.59
CA GLY A 153 11.11 -21.24 7.03
C GLY A 153 10.56 -19.83 7.11
N LEU A 154 9.22 -19.72 7.13
CA LEU A 154 8.52 -18.44 7.18
C LEU A 154 8.67 -17.81 8.56
N ASN A 155 9.10 -16.55 8.59
CA ASN A 155 9.17 -15.72 9.79
C ASN A 155 8.17 -14.56 9.68
N GLU A 156 7.32 -14.37 10.69
CA GLU A 156 6.36 -13.27 10.83
C GLU A 156 6.77 -12.41 12.02
N GLU A 157 7.46 -11.30 11.77
CA GLU A 157 7.86 -10.35 12.79
C GLU A 157 6.79 -9.27 12.96
N ALA A 158 6.13 -9.26 14.13
CA ALA A 158 5.07 -8.32 14.44
C ALA A 158 5.62 -6.93 14.79
N TYR A 159 5.00 -5.87 14.28
CA TYR A 159 5.31 -4.51 14.69
C TYR A 159 4.76 -4.20 16.09
N SER A 160 5.42 -3.25 16.76
CA SER A 160 4.91 -2.71 18.03
C SER A 160 3.51 -2.11 17.83
N ARG A 161 2.59 -2.37 18.78
CA ARG A 161 1.19 -1.96 18.68
C ARG A 161 0.93 -0.65 19.41
N GLU A 162 0.12 0.21 18.79
CA GLU A 162 -0.57 1.32 19.43
C GLU A 162 -2.07 1.08 19.29
N GLU A 163 -2.77 0.94 20.43
CA GLU A 163 -4.20 0.67 20.47
C GLU A 163 -4.99 1.99 20.56
N ILE A 164 -6.01 2.15 19.70
CA ILE A 164 -6.86 3.35 19.63
C ILE A 164 -8.35 2.98 19.62
N PHE A 165 -8.78 2.21 20.63
CA PHE A 165 -10.19 1.86 20.87
C PHE A 165 -10.64 2.21 22.27
#